data_3a2f6b3e73a617f124d464ab04b7a892
#
_entry.id   3a2f6b3e73a617f124d464ab04b7a892
#
_cell.length_a   1.000
_cell.length_b   1.000
_cell.length_c   1.000
_cell.angle_alpha   90.00
_cell.angle_beta   90.00
_cell.angle_gamma   90.00
#
_symmetry.space_group_name_H-M   'P 1'
#
loop_
_entity.id
_entity.type
_entity.pdbx_description
1 polymer ?
#
loop_
_entity_poly.entity_id
_entity_poly.type
_entity_poly.pdbx_seq_one_letter_code
_entity_poly.pdbx_strand_id
1 'polypeptide(L)'
;MKPLSLSWPTAILLTCGPAVSGEVNLTISPQVSYFPNHAEGTIEYGKSVELKLDAYHDFDAYRAELELIARADADDKGRRLVEARQAYLRRSFSNFDLYIGQRQTFWGKAESRNVVDVINQSDAAANQGSEAKLGAPSLSLDGYFDFGDLQLWYISRFRERTFNDGNGHPSSGLNVTTSLYERSEGKEADDIAARFSTFSGDWDFAVSGFQGTAREPLITPTQDSSALNATYMLQETIGFEAQFTGDPTLLKWESLHGTQSGAGFDAAVAGFEYTLYGAFGQVWDLGLIAEGQYDTRPQAAAERFYSAGLRLVLNDAKDTSFLALMSQDQKQEQSLIAFEASRRLNDWSSLELRSQFYDAKKSGLAFSGIADDDVISLTINMFF
;
A
#
# COMPACT_ATOMS: atom_id res chain seq x y z
N MET A 1 7.97 16.62 -44.14
CA MET A 1 8.48 16.76 -42.76
C MET A 1 8.13 18.17 -42.27
N LYS A 2 7.11 18.29 -41.41
CA LYS A 2 6.77 19.56 -40.77
C LYS A 2 7.25 19.47 -39.31
N PRO A 3 7.91 20.46 -38.72
CA PRO A 3 8.34 20.41 -37.34
C PRO A 3 7.13 20.58 -36.40
N LEU A 4 6.99 19.66 -35.44
CA LEU A 4 6.07 19.81 -34.31
C LEU A 4 6.61 20.92 -33.41
N SER A 5 5.88 22.00 -33.29
CA SER A 5 6.12 23.05 -32.31
C SER A 5 5.59 22.56 -30.94
N LEU A 6 6.48 22.18 -30.04
CA LEU A 6 6.15 21.97 -28.64
C LEU A 6 5.92 23.34 -27.99
N SER A 7 4.66 23.68 -27.73
CA SER A 7 4.33 24.82 -26.88
C SER A 7 4.42 24.37 -25.42
N TRP A 8 5.34 24.95 -24.67
CA TRP A 8 5.48 24.76 -23.23
C TRP A 8 4.25 25.32 -22.52
N PRO A 9 3.65 24.61 -21.55
CA PRO A 9 2.60 25.19 -20.75
C PRO A 9 3.18 26.31 -19.86
N THR A 10 2.56 27.46 -19.92
CA THR A 10 2.87 28.64 -19.11
C THR A 10 2.72 28.27 -17.63
N ALA A 11 3.79 28.41 -16.86
CA ALA A 11 3.76 28.25 -15.42
C ALA A 11 2.79 29.30 -14.83
N ILE A 12 1.74 28.83 -14.17
CA ILE A 12 0.84 29.69 -13.41
C ILE A 12 1.56 30.06 -12.13
N LEU A 13 2.14 31.26 -12.09
CA LEU A 13 2.64 31.89 -10.87
C LEU A 13 1.43 32.31 -10.02
N LEU A 14 1.16 31.54 -8.97
CA LEU A 14 0.27 31.96 -7.90
C LEU A 14 0.97 33.08 -7.10
N THR A 15 0.48 34.30 -7.23
CA THR A 15 0.97 35.43 -6.44
C THR A 15 0.47 35.33 -5.00
N CYS A 16 1.39 35.26 -4.05
CA CYS A 16 1.15 35.26 -2.60
C CYS A 16 0.45 36.54 -2.12
N GLY A 17 -0.71 36.38 -1.50
CA GLY A 17 -1.29 37.35 -0.55
C GLY A 17 -0.69 37.18 0.87
N PRO A 18 -1.07 37.99 1.87
CA PRO A 18 -0.36 38.08 3.16
C PRO A 18 -0.47 36.80 4.00
N ALA A 19 0.68 36.33 4.48
CA ALA A 19 0.91 35.36 5.58
C ALA A 19 0.02 34.08 5.57
N VAL A 20 -0.03 33.39 4.46
CA VAL A 20 -0.66 32.07 4.38
C VAL A 20 0.45 31.06 4.18
N SER A 21 0.61 30.11 5.11
CA SER A 21 1.63 29.08 4.98
C SER A 21 1.10 27.97 4.09
N GLY A 22 1.80 27.66 3.04
CA GLY A 22 1.50 26.56 2.13
C GLY A 22 2.77 26.08 1.45
N GLU A 23 2.79 24.83 1.07
CA GLU A 23 3.90 24.21 0.37
C GLU A 23 3.38 23.39 -0.80
N VAL A 24 4.14 23.35 -1.87
CA VAL A 24 3.86 22.53 -3.06
C VAL A 24 5.13 21.83 -3.45
N ASN A 25 5.10 20.50 -3.46
CA ASN A 25 6.20 19.65 -3.86
C ASN A 25 5.77 18.80 -5.08
N LEU A 26 6.63 18.74 -6.06
CA LEU A 26 6.45 17.88 -7.22
C LEU A 26 7.52 16.79 -7.23
N THR A 27 7.09 15.53 -7.32
CA THR A 27 7.98 14.40 -7.58
C THR A 27 7.72 13.83 -8.97
N ILE A 28 8.80 13.62 -9.75
CA ILE A 28 8.76 12.96 -11.06
C ILE A 28 9.55 11.67 -10.94
N SER A 29 8.88 10.53 -11.22
CA SER A 29 9.43 9.19 -11.01
C SER A 29 9.39 8.36 -12.31
N PRO A 30 10.36 8.51 -13.23
CA PRO A 30 10.55 7.57 -14.31
C PRO A 30 10.98 6.20 -13.77
N GLN A 31 10.36 5.14 -14.29
CA GLN A 31 10.59 3.75 -13.93
C GLN A 31 10.82 2.90 -15.18
N VAL A 32 11.77 1.98 -15.09
CA VAL A 32 11.96 0.88 -16.05
C VAL A 32 11.84 -0.43 -15.29
N SER A 33 11.03 -1.35 -15.80
CA SER A 33 10.86 -2.69 -15.25
C SER A 33 11.33 -3.72 -16.27
N TYR A 34 11.99 -4.77 -15.79
CA TYR A 34 12.40 -5.94 -16.55
C TYR A 34 11.68 -7.17 -16.01
N PHE A 35 11.12 -7.98 -16.89
CA PHE A 35 10.36 -9.20 -16.58
C PHE A 35 11.13 -10.41 -17.12
N PRO A 36 11.99 -11.05 -16.31
CA PRO A 36 12.93 -12.08 -16.77
C PRO A 36 12.26 -13.34 -17.30
N ASN A 37 11.07 -13.69 -16.78
CA ASN A 37 10.36 -14.93 -17.10
C ASN A 37 9.08 -14.66 -17.92
N HIS A 38 9.04 -13.55 -18.66
CA HIS A 38 7.88 -13.18 -19.48
C HIS A 38 7.52 -14.28 -20.51
N ALA A 39 6.23 -14.54 -20.70
CA ALA A 39 5.76 -15.46 -21.72
C ALA A 39 6.00 -14.88 -23.13
N GLU A 40 6.18 -15.75 -24.16
CA GLU A 40 6.34 -15.32 -25.53
C GLU A 40 5.16 -14.45 -25.99
N GLY A 41 5.44 -13.23 -26.45
CA GLY A 41 4.43 -12.26 -26.89
C GLY A 41 3.92 -11.32 -25.79
N THR A 42 4.40 -11.43 -24.56
CA THR A 42 4.14 -10.49 -23.47
C THR A 42 5.24 -9.43 -23.36
N ILE A 43 5.11 -8.51 -22.37
CA ILE A 43 6.02 -7.40 -22.18
C ILE A 43 7.31 -7.89 -21.51
N GLU A 44 8.46 -7.71 -22.15
CA GLU A 44 9.79 -7.98 -21.56
C GLU A 44 10.30 -6.78 -20.73
N TYR A 45 10.04 -5.55 -21.20
CA TYR A 45 10.45 -4.31 -20.56
C TYR A 45 9.27 -3.36 -20.43
N GLY A 46 8.88 -3.01 -19.22
CA GLY A 46 7.90 -1.97 -18.93
C GLY A 46 8.56 -0.59 -18.75
N LYS A 47 7.87 0.46 -19.18
CA LYS A 47 8.32 1.85 -19.02
C LYS A 47 7.16 2.70 -18.53
N SER A 48 7.34 3.34 -17.40
CA SER A 48 6.36 4.26 -16.85
C SER A 48 6.98 5.54 -16.32
N VAL A 49 6.14 6.54 -16.14
CA VAL A 49 6.47 7.78 -15.43
C VAL A 49 5.30 8.08 -14.50
N GLU A 50 5.60 8.33 -13.23
CA GLU A 50 4.64 8.85 -12.26
C GLU A 50 4.99 10.28 -11.89
N LEU A 51 3.98 11.14 -11.86
CA LEU A 51 4.03 12.49 -11.32
C LEU A 51 3.24 12.47 -10.02
N LYS A 52 3.84 12.94 -8.94
CA LYS A 52 3.17 13.13 -7.64
C LYS A 52 3.29 14.60 -7.25
N LEU A 53 2.13 15.23 -7.02
CA LEU A 53 2.02 16.59 -6.53
C LEU A 53 1.47 16.54 -5.10
N ASP A 54 2.29 16.95 -4.14
CA ASP A 54 1.91 17.14 -2.75
C ASP A 54 1.74 18.64 -2.49
N ALA A 55 0.58 19.05 -1.99
CA ALA A 55 0.33 20.43 -1.68
C ALA A 55 -0.49 20.57 -0.41
N TYR A 56 -0.15 21.53 0.42
CA TYR A 56 -1.01 21.92 1.54
C TYR A 56 -1.10 23.44 1.66
N HIS A 57 -2.17 23.88 2.32
CA HIS A 57 -2.41 25.29 2.59
C HIS A 57 -3.09 25.44 3.94
N ASP A 58 -2.47 26.21 4.83
CA ASP A 58 -3.02 26.52 6.15
C ASP A 58 -3.71 27.89 6.13
N PHE A 59 -4.94 27.95 6.66
CA PHE A 59 -5.72 29.17 6.82
C PHE A 59 -6.51 29.14 8.12
N ASP A 60 -6.11 29.94 9.09
CA ASP A 60 -6.66 29.96 10.46
C ASP A 60 -6.63 28.57 11.14
N ALA A 61 -7.79 28.05 11.49
CA ALA A 61 -7.97 26.72 12.11
C ALA A 61 -8.11 25.57 11.08
N TYR A 62 -7.95 25.86 9.80
CA TYR A 62 -8.14 24.88 8.73
C TYR A 62 -6.82 24.61 8.01
N ARG A 63 -6.70 23.37 7.49
CA ARG A 63 -5.69 22.97 6.51
C ARG A 63 -6.38 22.27 5.35
N ALA A 64 -6.12 22.72 4.13
CA ALA A 64 -6.41 21.95 2.92
C ALA A 64 -5.17 21.16 2.53
N GLU A 65 -5.36 19.89 2.18
CA GLU A 65 -4.27 19.00 1.75
C GLU A 65 -4.66 18.26 0.47
N LEU A 66 -3.71 18.14 -0.44
CA LEU A 66 -3.88 17.53 -1.75
C LEU A 66 -2.65 16.69 -2.09
N GLU A 67 -2.87 15.42 -2.39
CA GLU A 67 -1.89 14.54 -3.03
C GLU A 67 -2.49 14.03 -4.33
N LEU A 68 -1.96 14.50 -5.45
CA LEU A 68 -2.35 14.04 -6.79
C LEU A 68 -1.26 13.15 -7.36
N ILE A 69 -1.67 12.06 -7.99
CA ILE A 69 -0.79 11.23 -8.81
C ILE A 69 -1.30 11.16 -10.23
N ALA A 70 -0.37 11.17 -11.18
CA ALA A 70 -0.63 10.86 -12.57
C ALA A 70 0.44 9.88 -13.06
N ARG A 71 0.02 8.65 -13.38
CA ARG A 71 0.92 7.61 -13.90
C ARG A 71 0.59 7.31 -15.35
N ALA A 72 1.59 7.47 -16.20
CA ALA A 72 1.56 7.05 -17.59
C ALA A 72 2.44 5.81 -17.73
N ASP A 73 1.89 4.75 -18.32
CA ASP A 73 2.61 3.52 -18.63
C ASP A 73 2.52 3.28 -20.12
N ALA A 74 3.66 2.95 -20.75
CA ALA A 74 3.75 2.76 -22.20
C ALA A 74 3.06 1.46 -22.64
N ASP A 75 3.15 0.44 -21.81
CA ASP A 75 2.90 -0.94 -22.17
C ASP A 75 1.67 -1.51 -21.46
N ASP A 76 1.43 -1.14 -20.18
CA ASP A 76 0.29 -1.60 -19.37
C ASP A 76 -0.76 -0.48 -19.20
N LYS A 77 -1.93 -0.67 -19.81
CA LYS A 77 -3.04 0.30 -19.71
C LYS A 77 -3.69 0.30 -18.33
N GLY A 78 -3.70 -0.85 -17.63
CA GLY A 78 -4.25 -0.98 -16.28
C GLY A 78 -3.47 -0.17 -15.25
N ARG A 79 -2.19 0.12 -15.52
CA ARG A 79 -1.35 0.98 -14.68
C ARG A 79 -1.54 2.48 -14.89
N ARG A 80 -2.22 2.90 -15.99
CA ARG A 80 -2.46 4.33 -16.24
C ARG A 80 -3.46 4.87 -15.24
N LEU A 81 -3.10 5.93 -14.56
CA LEU A 81 -3.90 6.48 -13.47
C LEU A 81 -3.75 8.00 -13.40
N VAL A 82 -4.85 8.70 -13.17
CA VAL A 82 -4.87 10.11 -12.70
C VAL A 82 -5.81 10.15 -11.52
N GLU A 83 -5.28 10.41 -10.33
CA GLU A 83 -6.00 10.20 -9.09
C GLU A 83 -5.59 11.19 -8.00
N ALA A 84 -6.55 11.66 -7.21
CA ALA A 84 -6.26 12.24 -5.93
C ALA A 84 -6.13 11.12 -4.89
N ARG A 85 -4.93 10.83 -4.41
CA ARG A 85 -4.74 9.91 -3.28
C ARG A 85 -5.28 10.50 -1.99
N GLN A 86 -5.02 11.80 -1.79
CA GLN A 86 -5.60 12.57 -0.71
C GLN A 86 -6.11 13.91 -1.23
N ALA A 87 -7.28 14.34 -0.76
CA ALA A 87 -7.85 15.64 -1.04
C ALA A 87 -8.86 15.95 0.07
N TYR A 88 -8.42 16.60 1.13
CA TYR A 88 -9.28 16.85 2.28
C TYR A 88 -9.08 18.23 2.90
N LEU A 89 -10.09 18.66 3.62
CA LEU A 89 -10.05 19.79 4.55
C LEU A 89 -10.01 19.26 5.97
N ARG A 90 -9.01 19.70 6.75
CA ARG A 90 -8.91 19.46 8.19
C ARG A 90 -9.28 20.74 8.95
N ARG A 91 -10.04 20.57 10.03
CA ARG A 91 -10.23 21.60 11.04
C ARG A 91 -9.74 21.09 12.38
N SER A 92 -8.79 21.83 12.98
CA SER A 92 -8.25 21.51 14.29
C SER A 92 -9.02 22.20 15.41
N PHE A 93 -9.25 21.44 16.49
CA PHE A 93 -9.80 21.89 17.77
C PHE A 93 -8.77 21.58 18.86
N SER A 94 -9.08 21.87 20.13
CA SER A 94 -8.12 21.72 21.22
C SER A 94 -7.65 20.28 21.43
N ASN A 95 -8.54 19.30 21.25
CA ASN A 95 -8.27 17.88 21.54
C ASN A 95 -8.82 16.92 20.48
N PHE A 96 -9.20 17.42 19.32
CA PHE A 96 -9.55 16.61 18.15
C PHE A 96 -9.39 17.38 16.86
N ASP A 97 -9.17 16.64 15.77
CA ASP A 97 -9.19 17.10 14.40
C ASP A 97 -10.35 16.50 13.64
N LEU A 98 -11.05 17.30 12.87
CA LEU A 98 -12.12 16.87 11.99
C LEU A 98 -11.66 16.97 10.54
N TYR A 99 -11.87 15.90 9.77
CA TYR A 99 -11.48 15.80 8.37
C TYR A 99 -12.68 15.55 7.49
N ILE A 100 -12.76 16.21 6.36
CA ILE A 100 -13.75 15.96 5.32
C ILE A 100 -13.07 15.89 3.95
N GLY A 101 -13.29 14.83 3.21
CA GLY A 101 -12.75 14.63 1.87
C GLY A 101 -12.11 13.25 1.71
N GLN A 102 -11.20 13.14 0.76
CA GLN A 102 -10.50 11.90 0.45
C GLN A 102 -9.24 11.79 1.29
N ARG A 103 -9.19 10.82 2.20
CA ARG A 103 -8.12 10.68 3.19
C ARG A 103 -7.55 9.26 3.17
N GLN A 104 -6.24 9.16 3.36
CA GLN A 104 -5.55 7.91 3.67
C GLN A 104 -5.30 7.79 5.17
N THR A 105 -5.31 6.54 5.65
CA THR A 105 -4.78 6.14 6.94
C THR A 105 -4.12 4.78 6.79
N PHE A 106 -3.26 4.44 7.71
CA PHE A 106 -2.62 3.14 7.75
C PHE A 106 -2.77 2.56 9.15
N TRP A 107 -3.31 1.33 9.22
CA TRP A 107 -3.40 0.53 10.43
C TRP A 107 -2.52 -0.70 10.27
N GLY A 108 -1.78 -1.03 11.31
CA GLY A 108 -0.90 -2.19 11.31
C GLY A 108 0.55 -1.87 11.69
N LYS A 109 1.31 -2.92 11.92
CA LYS A 109 2.68 -2.89 12.46
C LYS A 109 3.62 -3.86 11.74
N ALA A 110 3.06 -4.86 11.03
CA ALA A 110 3.83 -5.93 10.41
C ALA A 110 4.54 -5.47 9.12
N GLU A 111 5.58 -6.18 8.73
CA GLU A 111 6.38 -5.90 7.53
C GLU A 111 5.80 -6.60 6.29
N SER A 112 5.43 -7.87 6.43
CA SER A 112 5.04 -8.69 5.28
C SER A 112 3.59 -8.50 4.87
N ARG A 113 2.67 -8.27 5.81
CA ARG A 113 1.25 -8.03 5.58
C ARG A 113 0.57 -7.44 6.81
N ASN A 114 -0.25 -6.42 6.63
CA ASN A 114 -1.05 -5.81 7.67
C ASN A 114 -2.50 -6.29 7.57
N VAL A 115 -2.93 -7.18 8.46
CA VAL A 115 -4.29 -7.77 8.42
C VAL A 115 -5.35 -6.82 8.94
N VAL A 116 -4.98 -5.83 9.76
CA VAL A 116 -5.89 -4.83 10.35
C VAL A 116 -6.08 -3.59 9.48
N ASP A 117 -5.33 -3.45 8.36
CA ASP A 117 -5.41 -2.29 7.46
C ASP A 117 -6.61 -2.41 6.50
N VAL A 118 -7.79 -2.08 7.01
CA VAL A 118 -9.09 -2.30 6.35
C VAL A 118 -9.77 -1.02 5.84
N ILE A 119 -9.16 0.17 5.99
CA ILE A 119 -9.81 1.45 5.63
C ILE A 119 -9.62 1.77 4.15
N ASN A 120 -8.39 1.79 3.69
CA ASN A 120 -8.05 2.26 2.36
C ASN A 120 -7.91 1.11 1.35
N GLN A 121 -8.36 1.37 0.13
CA GLN A 121 -8.16 0.45 -0.99
C GLN A 121 -6.70 0.48 -1.44
N SER A 122 -6.19 -0.64 -1.97
CA SER A 122 -4.85 -0.72 -2.54
C SER A 122 -4.83 -0.41 -4.04
N ASP A 123 -3.82 0.33 -4.49
CA ASP A 123 -3.45 0.46 -5.90
C ASP A 123 -2.58 -0.74 -6.29
N ALA A 124 -3.22 -1.88 -6.60
CA ALA A 124 -2.49 -3.11 -6.91
C ALA A 124 -1.73 -3.02 -8.25
N ALA A 125 -2.11 -2.08 -9.12
CA ALA A 125 -1.39 -1.82 -10.37
C ALA A 125 -0.13 -0.95 -10.18
N ALA A 126 0.14 -0.43 -8.99
CA ALA A 126 1.33 0.38 -8.74
C ALA A 126 2.64 -0.44 -8.68
N ASN A 127 2.59 -1.74 -8.46
CA ASN A 127 3.75 -2.62 -8.18
C ASN A 127 4.59 -2.14 -6.97
N GLN A 128 3.95 -1.45 -6.02
CA GLN A 128 4.59 -0.90 -4.82
C GLN A 128 4.21 -1.67 -3.54
N GLY A 129 3.60 -2.84 -3.70
CA GLY A 129 3.17 -3.65 -2.57
C GLY A 129 2.01 -3.03 -1.78
N SER A 130 1.89 -3.39 -0.51
CA SER A 130 0.79 -2.96 0.37
C SER A 130 0.75 -1.46 0.69
N GLU A 131 1.83 -0.73 0.45
CA GLU A 131 1.93 0.70 0.77
C GLU A 131 1.22 1.61 -0.25
N ALA A 132 0.96 1.11 -1.46
CA ALA A 132 0.26 1.87 -2.49
C ALA A 132 -1.25 1.91 -2.20
N LYS A 133 -1.68 2.85 -1.37
CA LYS A 133 -3.08 3.01 -0.98
C LYS A 133 -3.76 4.14 -1.76
N LEU A 134 -5.07 3.98 -1.90
CA LEU A 134 -5.99 4.99 -2.46
C LEU A 134 -6.86 5.53 -1.33
N GLY A 135 -6.90 6.84 -1.17
CA GLY A 135 -7.68 7.47 -0.10
C GLY A 135 -9.17 7.17 -0.17
N ALA A 136 -9.82 7.11 0.97
CA ALA A 136 -11.25 6.89 1.09
C ALA A 136 -12.00 8.23 1.21
N PRO A 137 -13.07 8.48 0.39
CA PRO A 137 -13.96 9.62 0.59
C PRO A 137 -14.67 9.49 1.93
N SER A 138 -14.37 10.37 2.86
CA SER A 138 -14.78 10.18 4.26
C SER A 138 -15.05 11.47 5.02
N LEU A 139 -15.79 11.35 6.10
CA LEU A 139 -15.78 12.23 7.25
C LEU A 139 -15.09 11.47 8.38
N SER A 140 -13.99 12.00 8.91
CA SER A 140 -13.27 11.32 9.99
C SER A 140 -12.87 12.28 11.10
N LEU A 141 -12.72 11.73 12.31
CA LEU A 141 -12.33 12.46 13.50
C LEU A 141 -11.15 11.74 14.16
N ASP A 142 -10.09 12.49 14.46
CA ASP A 142 -8.99 12.03 15.29
C ASP A 142 -9.04 12.80 16.63
N GLY A 143 -9.29 12.09 17.72
CA GLY A 143 -9.36 12.64 19.09
C GLY A 143 -8.12 12.27 19.86
N TYR A 144 -7.58 13.23 20.64
CA TYR A 144 -6.33 13.10 21.41
C TYR A 144 -6.63 13.27 22.89
N PHE A 145 -6.37 12.24 23.68
CA PHE A 145 -6.63 12.20 25.10
C PHE A 145 -5.39 11.75 25.87
N ASP A 146 -5.27 12.10 27.13
CA ASP A 146 -4.14 11.69 27.98
C ASP A 146 -3.99 10.17 28.10
N PHE A 147 -5.07 9.43 27.88
CA PHE A 147 -5.11 7.97 27.96
C PHE A 147 -5.03 7.25 26.61
N GLY A 148 -4.95 8.00 25.50
CA GLY A 148 -4.84 7.42 24.15
C GLY A 148 -5.57 8.22 23.09
N ASP A 149 -5.46 7.77 21.85
CA ASP A 149 -6.02 8.41 20.65
C ASP A 149 -7.21 7.61 20.12
N LEU A 150 -8.24 8.30 19.65
CA LEU A 150 -9.44 7.74 19.04
C LEU A 150 -9.58 8.22 17.60
N GLN A 151 -9.73 7.28 16.67
CA GLN A 151 -10.10 7.57 15.29
C GLN A 151 -11.51 7.07 15.01
N LEU A 152 -12.35 7.92 14.40
CA LEU A 152 -13.69 7.56 13.94
C LEU A 152 -13.79 7.86 12.45
N TRP A 153 -14.37 6.94 11.68
CA TRP A 153 -14.50 7.03 10.25
C TRP A 153 -15.92 6.74 9.79
N TYR A 154 -16.45 7.62 8.98
CA TYR A 154 -17.60 7.39 8.11
C TYR A 154 -17.10 7.52 6.67
N ILE A 155 -17.10 6.43 5.92
CA ILE A 155 -16.64 6.36 4.54
C ILE A 155 -17.87 6.36 3.67
N SER A 156 -18.07 7.41 2.89
CA SER A 156 -19.33 7.69 2.17
C SER A 156 -19.45 6.94 0.85
N ARG A 157 -18.37 6.33 0.38
CA ARG A 157 -18.34 5.63 -0.90
C ARG A 157 -17.20 4.61 -0.93
N PHE A 158 -17.52 3.40 -1.42
CA PHE A 158 -16.52 2.36 -1.65
C PHE A 158 -15.67 2.67 -2.90
N ARG A 159 -14.38 2.36 -2.82
CA ARG A 159 -13.44 2.42 -3.96
C ARG A 159 -13.02 1.03 -4.37
N GLU A 160 -13.03 0.76 -5.68
CA GLU A 160 -12.53 -0.50 -6.24
C GLU A 160 -11.01 -0.54 -6.24
N ARG A 161 -10.47 -1.73 -6.15
CA ARG A 161 -9.04 -2.03 -6.33
C ARG A 161 -8.67 -1.83 -7.80
N THR A 162 -7.49 -1.27 -8.06
CA THR A 162 -6.91 -1.23 -9.40
C THR A 162 -6.27 -2.57 -9.74
N PHE A 163 -6.20 -2.90 -11.01
CA PHE A 163 -5.56 -4.13 -11.50
C PHE A 163 -4.74 -3.82 -12.74
N ASN A 164 -3.65 -4.57 -12.94
CA ASN A 164 -2.91 -4.56 -14.19
C ASN A 164 -3.77 -5.06 -15.35
N ASP A 165 -3.40 -4.67 -16.58
CA ASP A 165 -3.94 -5.25 -17.80
C ASP A 165 -3.56 -6.75 -17.88
N GLY A 166 -4.34 -7.56 -18.58
CA GLY A 166 -4.05 -9.00 -18.77
C GLY A 166 -2.71 -9.29 -19.43
N ASN A 167 -2.10 -8.32 -20.12
CA ASN A 167 -0.74 -8.40 -20.67
C ASN A 167 0.31 -7.69 -19.79
N GLY A 168 -0.11 -7.09 -18.67
CA GLY A 168 0.78 -6.43 -17.71
C GLY A 168 1.41 -7.42 -16.75
N HIS A 169 2.22 -6.92 -15.80
CA HIS A 169 2.88 -7.71 -14.77
C HIS A 169 2.70 -7.07 -13.37
N PRO A 170 2.35 -7.87 -12.32
CA PRO A 170 1.95 -9.27 -12.41
C PRO A 170 0.52 -9.44 -12.97
N SER A 171 0.30 -10.48 -13.75
CA SER A 171 -1.01 -10.78 -14.35
C SER A 171 -1.17 -12.28 -14.59
N SER A 172 -2.38 -12.77 -14.40
CA SER A 172 -2.75 -14.15 -14.78
C SER A 172 -3.04 -14.35 -16.28
N GLY A 173 -2.74 -13.34 -17.11
CA GLY A 173 -3.11 -13.33 -18.55
C GLY A 173 -4.57 -12.96 -18.81
N LEU A 174 -5.37 -12.69 -17.76
CA LEU A 174 -6.78 -12.34 -17.86
C LEU A 174 -7.07 -10.97 -17.23
N ASN A 175 -7.91 -10.18 -17.88
CA ASN A 175 -8.37 -8.90 -17.35
C ASN A 175 -9.43 -9.09 -16.28
N VAL A 176 -9.38 -8.29 -15.21
CA VAL A 176 -10.50 -8.10 -14.30
C VAL A 176 -11.48 -7.12 -14.97
N THR A 177 -12.61 -7.62 -15.45
CA THR A 177 -13.56 -6.84 -16.26
C THR A 177 -14.82 -6.44 -15.52
N THR A 178 -15.17 -7.15 -14.44
CA THR A 178 -16.44 -6.96 -13.73
C THR A 178 -16.21 -6.90 -12.23
N SER A 179 -16.74 -5.85 -11.62
CA SER A 179 -16.86 -5.75 -10.16
C SER A 179 -18.25 -6.19 -9.73
N LEU A 180 -18.31 -7.16 -8.83
CA LEU A 180 -19.54 -7.67 -8.21
C LEU A 180 -19.55 -7.23 -6.74
N TYR A 181 -20.73 -6.88 -6.24
CA TYR A 181 -20.91 -6.42 -4.87
C TYR A 181 -21.97 -7.26 -4.18
N GLU A 182 -21.71 -7.67 -2.96
CA GLU A 182 -22.73 -8.31 -2.11
C GLU A 182 -23.81 -7.31 -1.69
N ARG A 183 -23.38 -6.06 -1.40
CA ARG A 183 -24.30 -4.98 -1.05
C ARG A 183 -24.96 -4.42 -2.32
N SER A 184 -26.29 -4.22 -2.26
CA SER A 184 -27.08 -3.71 -3.39
C SER A 184 -26.70 -2.29 -3.81
N GLU A 185 -26.16 -1.49 -2.88
CA GLU A 185 -25.69 -0.12 -3.09
C GLU A 185 -24.40 -0.07 -3.93
N GLY A 186 -23.68 -1.19 -4.06
CA GLY A 186 -22.46 -1.27 -4.85
C GLY A 186 -21.39 -0.28 -4.38
N LYS A 187 -20.93 0.58 -5.28
CA LYS A 187 -19.93 1.62 -4.97
C LYS A 187 -20.46 2.72 -4.04
N GLU A 188 -21.76 2.91 -4.01
CA GLU A 188 -22.39 3.95 -3.17
C GLU A 188 -22.62 3.43 -1.72
N ALA A 189 -22.15 2.22 -1.43
CA ALA A 189 -22.19 1.67 -0.07
C ALA A 189 -21.29 2.49 0.86
N ASP A 190 -21.82 2.84 2.03
CA ASP A 190 -21.10 3.50 3.10
C ASP A 190 -20.50 2.48 4.08
N ASP A 191 -19.37 2.82 4.69
CA ASP A 191 -18.70 2.00 5.68
C ASP A 191 -18.40 2.83 6.93
N ILE A 192 -18.28 2.17 8.07
CA ILE A 192 -17.91 2.80 9.34
C ILE A 192 -16.72 2.07 9.98
N ALA A 193 -15.88 2.83 10.66
CA ALA A 193 -14.79 2.26 11.43
C ALA A 193 -14.45 3.12 12.65
N ALA A 194 -13.88 2.47 13.66
CA ALA A 194 -13.32 3.11 14.84
C ALA A 194 -12.01 2.41 15.23
N ARG A 195 -11.04 3.19 15.70
CA ARG A 195 -9.79 2.66 16.29
C ARG A 195 -9.41 3.47 17.50
N PHE A 196 -9.13 2.80 18.60
CA PHE A 196 -8.54 3.39 19.80
C PHE A 196 -7.14 2.86 19.96
N SER A 197 -6.16 3.75 20.17
CA SER A 197 -4.76 3.39 20.43
C SER A 197 -4.26 4.03 21.71
N THR A 198 -3.38 3.31 22.41
CA THR A 198 -2.75 3.75 23.65
C THR A 198 -1.38 3.12 23.80
N PHE A 199 -0.59 3.61 24.75
CA PHE A 199 0.71 3.04 25.06
C PHE A 199 0.88 2.83 26.57
N SER A 200 1.75 1.90 26.94
CA SER A 200 2.12 1.65 28.34
C SER A 200 3.58 1.18 28.42
N GLY A 201 4.47 2.03 28.90
CA GLY A 201 5.92 1.79 28.84
C GLY A 201 6.37 1.62 27.39
N ASP A 202 7.03 0.52 27.09
CA ASP A 202 7.57 0.20 25.75
C ASP A 202 6.55 -0.52 24.84
N TRP A 203 5.29 -0.58 25.26
CA TRP A 203 4.21 -1.21 24.51
C TRP A 203 3.25 -0.18 23.91
N ASP A 204 2.95 -0.34 22.62
CA ASP A 204 1.82 0.29 21.94
C ASP A 204 0.71 -0.75 21.74
N PHE A 205 -0.54 -0.35 21.94
CA PHE A 205 -1.71 -1.17 21.72
C PHE A 205 -2.75 -0.43 20.89
N ALA A 206 -3.52 -1.16 20.09
CA ALA A 206 -4.73 -0.63 19.51
C ALA A 206 -5.82 -1.69 19.39
N VAL A 207 -7.07 -1.21 19.43
CA VAL A 207 -8.27 -2.00 19.15
C VAL A 207 -9.07 -1.26 18.08
N SER A 208 -9.57 -1.99 17.10
CA SER A 208 -10.33 -1.42 16.00
C SER A 208 -11.61 -2.21 15.73
N GLY A 209 -12.58 -1.54 15.12
CA GLY A 209 -13.80 -2.14 14.56
C GLY A 209 -14.04 -1.59 13.17
N PHE A 210 -14.52 -2.43 12.27
CA PHE A 210 -14.89 -2.07 10.92
C PHE A 210 -16.17 -2.81 10.51
N GLN A 211 -17.09 -2.07 9.86
CA GLN A 211 -18.24 -2.64 9.19
C GLN A 211 -18.40 -1.97 7.83
N GLY A 212 -18.35 -2.78 6.75
CA GLY A 212 -18.40 -2.25 5.40
C GLY A 212 -18.02 -3.25 4.33
N THR A 213 -17.66 -2.75 3.16
CA THR A 213 -17.23 -3.56 2.02
C THR A 213 -15.76 -3.93 2.14
N ALA A 214 -15.42 -5.22 2.07
CA ALA A 214 -14.03 -5.71 2.13
C ALA A 214 -13.16 -5.08 1.02
N ARG A 215 -11.95 -4.63 1.39
CA ARG A 215 -11.02 -4.00 0.43
C ARG A 215 -10.35 -5.01 -0.49
N GLU A 216 -10.18 -6.22 -0.02
CA GLU A 216 -9.60 -7.31 -0.79
C GLU A 216 -10.72 -8.15 -1.43
N PRO A 217 -10.89 -8.10 -2.77
CA PRO A 217 -11.96 -8.85 -3.44
C PRO A 217 -11.59 -10.32 -3.60
N LEU A 218 -12.59 -11.18 -3.67
CA LEU A 218 -12.43 -12.54 -4.17
C LEU A 218 -12.38 -12.50 -5.69
N ILE A 219 -11.26 -12.96 -6.27
CA ILE A 219 -11.07 -13.01 -7.72
C ILE A 219 -11.52 -14.40 -8.23
N THR A 220 -12.43 -14.41 -9.19
CA THR A 220 -12.95 -15.63 -9.79
C THR A 220 -13.05 -15.50 -11.30
N PRO A 221 -12.84 -16.59 -12.08
CA PRO A 221 -13.08 -16.56 -13.51
C PRO A 221 -14.55 -16.23 -13.86
N THR A 222 -14.77 -15.57 -14.99
CA THR A 222 -16.08 -15.44 -15.61
C THR A 222 -16.61 -16.81 -16.03
N GLN A 223 -17.90 -16.93 -16.30
CA GLN A 223 -18.54 -18.21 -16.67
C GLN A 223 -17.92 -18.86 -17.92
N ASP A 224 -17.45 -18.06 -18.87
CA ASP A 224 -16.76 -18.49 -20.09
C ASP A 224 -15.23 -18.55 -19.93
N SER A 225 -14.70 -18.26 -18.74
CA SER A 225 -13.27 -18.23 -18.42
C SER A 225 -12.44 -17.27 -19.31
N SER A 226 -13.06 -16.28 -19.94
CA SER A 226 -12.38 -15.30 -20.79
C SER A 226 -11.85 -14.10 -20.04
N ALA A 227 -12.31 -13.89 -18.80
CA ALA A 227 -11.95 -12.77 -17.94
C ALA A 227 -12.10 -13.13 -16.46
N LEU A 228 -11.82 -12.18 -15.57
CA LEU A 228 -11.95 -12.32 -14.13
C LEU A 228 -13.01 -11.35 -13.58
N ASN A 229 -13.71 -11.79 -12.54
CA ASN A 229 -14.58 -10.98 -11.69
C ASN A 229 -13.88 -10.67 -10.38
N ALA A 230 -14.05 -9.45 -9.89
CA ALA A 230 -13.69 -9.04 -8.54
C ALA A 230 -14.96 -8.94 -7.69
N THR A 231 -15.15 -9.84 -6.74
CA THR A 231 -16.33 -9.86 -5.86
C THR A 231 -15.98 -9.23 -4.52
N TYR A 232 -16.67 -8.14 -4.19
CA TYR A 232 -16.50 -7.39 -2.95
C TYR A 232 -17.58 -7.79 -1.94
N MET A 233 -17.14 -8.41 -0.86
CA MET A 233 -17.98 -8.99 0.18
C MET A 233 -18.28 -7.99 1.29
N LEU A 234 -19.41 -8.12 1.97
CA LEU A 234 -19.67 -7.45 3.23
C LEU A 234 -18.72 -8.00 4.30
N GLN A 235 -18.11 -7.12 5.08
CA GLN A 235 -17.16 -7.48 6.14
C GLN A 235 -17.50 -6.75 7.44
N GLU A 236 -17.49 -7.49 8.55
CA GLU A 236 -17.61 -6.97 9.91
C GLU A 236 -16.47 -7.54 10.74
N THR A 237 -15.64 -6.67 11.35
CA THR A 237 -14.44 -7.13 12.04
C THR A 237 -14.13 -6.34 13.30
N ILE A 238 -13.44 -7.02 14.22
CA ILE A 238 -12.72 -6.43 15.35
C ILE A 238 -11.24 -6.75 15.16
N GLY A 239 -10.39 -5.74 15.26
CA GLY A 239 -8.93 -5.84 15.17
C GLY A 239 -8.26 -5.55 16.50
N PHE A 240 -7.11 -6.16 16.71
CA PHE A 240 -6.21 -5.87 17.82
C PHE A 240 -4.77 -5.79 17.31
N GLU A 241 -4.04 -4.79 17.79
CA GLU A 241 -2.64 -4.55 17.50
C GLU A 241 -1.85 -4.44 18.80
N ALA A 242 -0.64 -4.98 18.82
CA ALA A 242 0.33 -4.76 19.91
C ALA A 242 1.74 -4.66 19.32
N GLN A 243 2.53 -3.72 19.82
CA GLN A 243 3.94 -3.58 19.48
C GLN A 243 4.74 -3.33 20.73
N PHE A 244 5.81 -4.10 20.93
CA PHE A 244 6.83 -3.84 21.91
C PHE A 244 8.07 -3.26 21.23
N THR A 245 8.52 -2.10 21.68
CA THR A 245 9.71 -1.42 21.15
C THR A 245 10.77 -1.37 22.24
N GLY A 246 11.63 -2.39 22.28
CA GLY A 246 12.77 -2.48 23.19
C GLY A 246 14.07 -2.57 22.39
N ASP A 247 15.04 -1.70 22.68
CA ASP A 247 16.34 -1.75 22.03
C ASP A 247 17.14 -2.98 22.46
N PRO A 248 17.58 -3.88 21.56
CA PRO A 248 17.51 -3.85 20.08
C PRO A 248 16.33 -4.64 19.47
N THR A 249 15.27 -4.93 20.19
CA THR A 249 14.20 -5.87 19.86
C THR A 249 12.89 -5.15 19.57
N LEU A 250 12.19 -5.57 18.50
CA LEU A 250 10.84 -5.15 18.16
C LEU A 250 9.95 -6.39 18.05
N LEU A 251 8.83 -6.43 18.80
CA LEU A 251 7.81 -7.45 18.66
C LEU A 251 6.54 -6.82 18.09
N LYS A 252 5.89 -7.52 17.17
CA LYS A 252 4.68 -7.05 16.50
C LYS A 252 3.59 -8.11 16.57
N TRP A 253 2.37 -7.67 16.78
CA TRP A 253 1.19 -8.52 16.73
C TRP A 253 0.03 -7.78 16.11
N GLU A 254 -0.63 -8.43 15.16
CA GLU A 254 -1.91 -8.01 14.60
C GLU A 254 -2.87 -9.19 14.61
N SER A 255 -4.13 -8.94 14.91
CA SER A 255 -5.18 -9.93 14.71
C SER A 255 -6.48 -9.27 14.28
N LEU A 256 -7.23 -9.96 13.43
CA LEU A 256 -8.52 -9.56 12.90
C LEU A 256 -9.47 -10.75 13.01
N HIS A 257 -10.58 -10.56 13.70
CA HIS A 257 -11.64 -11.54 13.84
C HIS A 257 -12.95 -10.96 13.31
N GLY A 258 -13.73 -11.75 12.59
CA GLY A 258 -15.01 -11.27 12.09
C GLY A 258 -15.69 -12.18 11.09
N THR A 259 -16.52 -11.56 10.25
CA THR A 259 -17.27 -12.26 9.20
C THR A 259 -17.05 -11.61 7.84
N GLN A 260 -17.05 -12.43 6.80
CA GLN A 260 -17.22 -12.00 5.41
C GLN A 260 -18.37 -12.77 4.79
N SER A 261 -19.35 -12.08 4.19
CA SER A 261 -20.58 -12.70 3.66
C SER A 261 -21.26 -13.64 4.68
N GLY A 262 -21.22 -13.26 5.97
CA GLY A 262 -21.76 -14.04 7.08
C GLY A 262 -20.93 -15.27 7.50
N ALA A 263 -19.86 -15.60 6.80
CA ALA A 263 -18.92 -16.66 7.18
C ALA A 263 -17.84 -16.11 8.12
N GLY A 264 -17.63 -16.76 9.27
CA GLY A 264 -16.60 -16.38 10.24
C GLY A 264 -15.20 -16.60 9.71
N PHE A 265 -14.26 -15.71 10.07
CA PHE A 265 -12.84 -15.85 9.75
C PHE A 265 -11.96 -15.30 10.87
N ASP A 266 -10.71 -15.77 10.88
CA ASP A 266 -9.63 -15.26 11.70
C ASP A 266 -8.41 -14.96 10.83
N ALA A 267 -7.75 -13.82 11.10
CA ALA A 267 -6.46 -13.49 10.52
C ALA A 267 -5.52 -12.93 11.61
N ALA A 268 -4.25 -13.28 11.55
CA ALA A 268 -3.25 -12.78 12.50
C ALA A 268 -1.86 -12.72 11.86
N VAL A 269 -1.03 -11.80 12.35
CA VAL A 269 0.40 -11.71 12.06
C VAL A 269 1.15 -11.54 13.39
N ALA A 270 2.23 -12.30 13.56
CA ALA A 270 3.19 -12.12 14.64
C ALA A 270 4.57 -11.87 14.05
N GLY A 271 5.23 -10.81 14.48
CA GLY A 271 6.52 -10.37 13.98
C GLY A 271 7.55 -10.18 15.07
N PHE A 272 8.80 -10.47 14.73
CA PHE A 272 9.99 -10.24 15.54
C PHE A 272 11.06 -9.58 14.67
N GLU A 273 11.65 -8.49 15.17
CA GLU A 273 12.83 -7.87 14.57
C GLU A 273 13.91 -7.72 15.63
N TYR A 274 15.16 -7.90 15.22
CA TYR A 274 16.33 -7.70 16.08
C TYR A 274 17.40 -6.93 15.30
N THR A 275 17.84 -5.80 15.84
CA THR A 275 18.84 -4.93 15.20
C THR A 275 20.22 -5.16 15.77
N LEU A 276 21.17 -5.55 14.93
CA LEU A 276 22.58 -5.62 15.21
C LEU A 276 23.21 -4.30 14.80
N TYR A 277 23.53 -3.46 15.78
CA TYR A 277 24.21 -2.19 15.56
C TYR A 277 25.71 -2.38 15.31
N GLY A 278 26.29 -1.57 14.43
CA GLY A 278 27.71 -1.65 14.12
C GLY A 278 28.09 -2.95 13.41
N ALA A 279 27.18 -3.50 12.61
CA ALA A 279 27.37 -4.75 11.92
C ALA A 279 28.65 -4.75 11.04
N PHE A 280 29.34 -5.90 10.98
CA PHE A 280 30.59 -6.09 10.22
C PHE A 280 31.72 -5.12 10.60
N GLY A 281 31.69 -4.54 11.82
CA GLY A 281 32.66 -3.55 12.27
C GLY A 281 32.56 -2.19 11.55
N GLN A 282 31.40 -1.92 10.93
CA GLN A 282 31.04 -0.66 10.29
C GLN A 282 30.01 0.09 11.13
N VAL A 283 29.62 1.27 10.70
CA VAL A 283 28.49 2.04 11.30
C VAL A 283 27.13 1.53 10.85
N TRP A 284 27.05 0.35 10.26
CA TRP A 284 25.85 -0.22 9.65
C TRP A 284 24.98 -0.90 10.69
N ASP A 285 23.66 -0.82 10.48
CA ASP A 285 22.69 -1.55 11.29
C ASP A 285 22.08 -2.68 10.45
N LEU A 286 22.12 -3.89 10.99
CA LEU A 286 21.55 -5.08 10.37
C LEU A 286 20.36 -5.56 11.18
N GLY A 287 19.15 -5.40 10.63
CA GLY A 287 17.90 -5.92 11.16
C GLY A 287 17.65 -7.35 10.67
N LEU A 288 17.33 -8.24 11.60
CA LEU A 288 16.86 -9.60 11.33
C LEU A 288 15.34 -9.59 11.53
N ILE A 289 14.57 -10.04 10.53
CA ILE A 289 13.11 -10.01 10.52
C ILE A 289 12.58 -11.43 10.43
N ALA A 290 11.59 -11.78 11.26
CA ALA A 290 10.86 -13.03 11.17
C ALA A 290 9.37 -12.77 11.45
N GLU A 291 8.46 -13.22 10.58
CA GLU A 291 7.02 -13.08 10.73
C GLU A 291 6.29 -14.38 10.41
N GLY A 292 5.21 -14.62 11.14
CA GLY A 292 4.27 -15.70 10.86
C GLY A 292 2.87 -15.13 10.64
N GLN A 293 2.20 -15.57 9.58
CA GLN A 293 0.86 -15.16 9.21
C GLN A 293 -0.11 -16.34 9.26
N TYR A 294 -1.32 -16.06 9.69
CA TYR A 294 -2.49 -16.94 9.65
C TYR A 294 -3.67 -16.18 9.07
N ASP A 295 -4.39 -16.75 8.10
CA ASP A 295 -5.54 -16.10 7.49
C ASP A 295 -6.48 -17.15 6.88
N THR A 296 -7.71 -17.23 7.38
CA THR A 296 -8.71 -18.19 6.92
C THR A 296 -9.67 -17.64 5.87
N ARG A 297 -9.47 -16.40 5.42
CA ARG A 297 -10.31 -15.79 4.38
C ARG A 297 -10.11 -16.48 3.03
N PRO A 298 -11.17 -16.61 2.19
CA PRO A 298 -11.07 -17.30 0.90
C PRO A 298 -10.13 -16.61 -0.10
N GLN A 299 -9.89 -15.30 0.02
CA GLN A 299 -8.94 -14.54 -0.81
C GLN A 299 -7.50 -14.58 -0.30
N ALA A 300 -7.24 -15.16 0.87
CA ALA A 300 -5.88 -15.28 1.40
C ALA A 300 -5.02 -16.14 0.48
N ALA A 301 -3.77 -15.75 0.27
CA ALA A 301 -2.82 -16.48 -0.57
C ALA A 301 -2.56 -17.90 -0.04
N ALA A 302 -2.54 -18.08 1.27
CA ALA A 302 -2.61 -19.39 1.96
C ALA A 302 -3.03 -19.18 3.41
N GLU A 303 -3.50 -20.23 4.08
CA GLU A 303 -3.89 -20.19 5.49
C GLU A 303 -2.71 -19.80 6.39
N ARG A 304 -1.49 -20.21 6.05
CA ARG A 304 -0.27 -19.89 6.83
C ARG A 304 0.90 -19.57 5.91
N PHE A 305 1.51 -18.41 6.19
CA PHE A 305 2.77 -17.98 5.60
C PHE A 305 3.81 -17.70 6.68
N TYR A 306 5.06 -17.92 6.35
CA TYR A 306 6.21 -17.55 7.17
C TYR A 306 7.14 -16.68 6.34
N SER A 307 7.59 -15.58 6.93
CA SER A 307 8.50 -14.64 6.29
C SER A 307 9.78 -14.52 7.12
N ALA A 308 10.91 -14.47 6.45
CA ALA A 308 12.20 -14.16 7.05
C ALA A 308 12.91 -13.11 6.18
N GLY A 309 13.54 -12.14 6.82
CA GLY A 309 14.16 -11.02 6.11
C GLY A 309 15.37 -10.43 6.79
N LEU A 310 16.09 -9.63 6.01
CA LEU A 310 17.24 -8.84 6.42
C LEU A 310 17.06 -7.41 5.97
N ARG A 311 17.22 -6.46 6.89
CA ARG A 311 17.26 -5.03 6.61
C ARG A 311 18.65 -4.49 6.93
N LEU A 312 19.36 -3.95 5.95
CA LEU A 312 20.66 -3.33 6.14
C LEU A 312 20.56 -1.84 5.88
N VAL A 313 20.90 -1.04 6.90
CA VAL A 313 21.00 0.42 6.81
C VAL A 313 22.46 0.82 6.97
N LEU A 314 23.01 1.52 5.98
CA LEU A 314 24.43 1.87 5.98
C LEU A 314 24.75 3.07 6.87
N ASN A 315 23.75 3.81 7.36
CA ASN A 315 23.92 5.04 8.15
C ASN A 315 24.87 6.06 7.48
N ASP A 316 24.86 6.09 6.15
CA ASP A 316 25.66 7.02 5.33
C ASP A 316 24.85 8.29 5.01
N ALA A 317 25.54 9.35 4.59
CA ALA A 317 24.91 10.64 4.21
C ALA A 317 23.96 10.55 3.00
N LYS A 318 23.87 9.38 2.38
CA LYS A 318 22.99 9.11 1.23
C LYS A 318 21.78 8.24 1.59
N ASP A 319 21.53 7.96 2.86
CA ASP A 319 20.40 7.15 3.35
C ASP A 319 20.31 5.80 2.62
N THR A 320 21.45 5.12 2.45
CA THR A 320 21.49 3.85 1.71
C THR A 320 20.91 2.73 2.56
N SER A 321 19.88 2.07 2.05
CA SER A 321 19.22 0.95 2.71
C SER A 321 18.90 -0.19 1.75
N PHE A 322 18.81 -1.41 2.31
CA PHE A 322 18.44 -2.63 1.62
C PHE A 322 17.48 -3.43 2.49
N LEU A 323 16.47 -4.03 1.86
CA LEU A 323 15.57 -4.99 2.47
C LEU A 323 15.48 -6.22 1.57
N ALA A 324 15.65 -7.40 2.15
CA ALA A 324 15.38 -8.66 1.47
C ALA A 324 14.40 -9.46 2.34
N LEU A 325 13.30 -9.90 1.78
CA LEU A 325 12.26 -10.66 2.47
C LEU A 325 11.90 -11.89 1.63
N MET A 326 11.92 -13.07 2.24
CA MET A 326 11.40 -14.30 1.67
C MET A 326 10.17 -14.72 2.45
N SER A 327 9.07 -14.94 1.75
CA SER A 327 7.80 -15.43 2.29
C SER A 327 7.43 -16.76 1.65
N GLN A 328 7.02 -17.74 2.45
CA GLN A 328 6.69 -19.09 1.97
C GLN A 328 5.47 -19.63 2.72
N ASP A 329 4.57 -20.32 2.03
CA ASP A 329 3.46 -21.01 2.66
C ASP A 329 3.93 -22.23 3.48
N GLN A 330 3.12 -22.65 4.46
CA GLN A 330 3.47 -23.75 5.37
C GLN A 330 3.79 -25.06 4.63
N LYS A 331 3.17 -25.32 3.47
CA LYS A 331 3.38 -26.52 2.68
C LYS A 331 4.58 -26.43 1.75
N GLN A 332 5.24 -25.27 1.68
CA GLN A 332 6.35 -24.99 0.76
C GLN A 332 5.98 -25.21 -0.71
N GLU A 333 4.74 -24.89 -1.07
CA GLU A 333 4.20 -25.05 -2.41
C GLU A 333 4.22 -23.75 -3.22
N GLN A 334 4.31 -22.60 -2.53
CA GLN A 334 4.44 -21.29 -3.15
C GLN A 334 5.31 -20.36 -2.29
N SER A 335 6.03 -19.47 -2.94
CA SER A 335 6.91 -18.50 -2.28
C SER A 335 6.97 -17.18 -3.03
N LEU A 336 7.34 -16.13 -2.29
CA LEU A 336 7.65 -14.80 -2.79
C LEU A 336 8.98 -14.37 -2.19
N ILE A 337 9.91 -13.91 -3.04
CA ILE A 337 11.11 -13.19 -2.61
C ILE A 337 10.95 -11.76 -3.05
N ALA A 338 11.04 -10.83 -2.11
CA ALA A 338 11.05 -9.39 -2.36
C ALA A 338 12.42 -8.82 -1.99
N PHE A 339 12.93 -7.91 -2.82
CA PHE A 339 14.15 -7.17 -2.55
C PHE A 339 13.92 -5.69 -2.87
N GLU A 340 14.33 -4.83 -1.95
CA GLU A 340 14.29 -3.38 -2.11
C GLU A 340 15.66 -2.79 -1.77
N ALA A 341 16.06 -1.79 -2.52
CA ALA A 341 17.22 -0.98 -2.22
C ALA A 341 16.93 0.48 -2.55
N SER A 342 17.35 1.38 -1.68
CA SER A 342 17.18 2.81 -1.89
C SER A 342 18.48 3.56 -1.58
N ARG A 343 18.70 4.66 -2.32
CA ARG A 343 19.83 5.55 -2.10
C ARG A 343 19.55 6.95 -2.63
N ARG A 344 19.82 7.97 -1.84
CA ARG A 344 19.86 9.36 -2.29
C ARG A 344 21.07 9.57 -3.21
N LEU A 345 20.86 10.07 -4.42
CA LEU A 345 21.93 10.39 -5.35
C LEU A 345 22.51 11.76 -5.06
N ASN A 346 21.61 12.74 -4.82
CA ASN A 346 21.90 14.13 -4.46
C ASN A 346 20.68 14.76 -3.75
N ASP A 347 20.70 16.08 -3.52
CA ASP A 347 19.65 16.79 -2.75
C ASP A 347 18.27 16.77 -3.43
N TRP A 348 18.20 16.54 -4.74
CA TRP A 348 16.96 16.57 -5.52
C TRP A 348 16.63 15.23 -6.17
N SER A 349 17.39 14.16 -5.91
CA SER A 349 17.05 12.84 -6.50
C SER A 349 17.49 11.66 -5.65
N SER A 350 16.70 10.57 -5.74
CA SER A 350 17.01 9.23 -5.20
C SER A 350 16.84 8.14 -6.24
N LEU A 351 17.53 7.03 -6.02
CA LEU A 351 17.43 5.80 -6.81
C LEU A 351 16.77 4.73 -5.95
N GLU A 352 15.84 4.00 -6.54
CA GLU A 352 15.15 2.88 -5.92
C GLU A 352 15.18 1.67 -6.86
N LEU A 353 15.55 0.51 -6.32
CA LEU A 353 15.48 -0.79 -6.96
C LEU A 353 14.49 -1.66 -6.18
N ARG A 354 13.53 -2.24 -6.87
CA ARG A 354 12.59 -3.23 -6.32
C ARG A 354 12.57 -4.48 -7.18
N SER A 355 12.49 -5.63 -6.54
CA SER A 355 12.37 -6.90 -7.25
C SER A 355 11.41 -7.81 -6.51
N GLN A 356 10.61 -8.56 -7.25
CA GLN A 356 9.72 -9.58 -6.73
C GLN A 356 9.84 -10.82 -7.60
N PHE A 357 10.01 -11.98 -6.95
CA PHE A 357 10.15 -13.28 -7.60
C PHE A 357 9.11 -14.21 -7.00
N TYR A 358 8.25 -14.74 -7.86
CA TYR A 358 7.14 -15.61 -7.48
C TYR A 358 7.44 -17.04 -7.88
N ASP A 359 7.08 -18.00 -7.02
CA ASP A 359 7.15 -19.44 -7.32
C ASP A 359 5.85 -20.13 -6.86
N ALA A 360 5.36 -21.06 -7.67
CA ALA A 360 4.24 -21.93 -7.34
C ALA A 360 4.39 -23.31 -7.98
N LYS A 361 4.47 -24.35 -7.17
CA LYS A 361 4.71 -25.73 -7.60
C LYS A 361 3.50 -26.42 -8.21
N LYS A 362 2.29 -25.84 -8.04
CA LYS A 362 1.02 -26.46 -8.45
C LYS A 362 0.07 -25.39 -8.99
N SER A 363 -0.78 -25.79 -9.94
CA SER A 363 -1.94 -25.01 -10.34
C SER A 363 -2.97 -24.89 -9.19
N GLY A 364 -3.71 -23.78 -9.15
CA GLY A 364 -4.73 -23.52 -8.13
C GLY A 364 -4.22 -22.92 -6.83
N LEU A 365 -2.92 -22.66 -6.70
CA LEU A 365 -2.36 -21.82 -5.65
C LEU A 365 -2.51 -20.33 -6.01
N ALA A 366 -2.47 -19.46 -5.02
CA ALA A 366 -2.63 -18.01 -5.25
C ALA A 366 -1.59 -17.42 -6.20
N PHE A 367 -0.34 -17.90 -6.12
CA PHE A 367 0.74 -17.44 -7.01
C PHE A 367 0.83 -18.23 -8.33
N SER A 368 0.03 -19.30 -8.54
CA SER A 368 0.14 -20.11 -9.75
C SER A 368 -0.18 -19.35 -11.05
N GLY A 369 -1.02 -18.29 -10.97
CA GLY A 369 -1.34 -17.45 -12.11
C GLY A 369 -0.29 -16.37 -12.40
N ILE A 370 0.67 -16.17 -11.50
CA ILE A 370 1.71 -15.14 -11.58
C ILE A 370 3.11 -15.69 -11.29
N ALA A 371 3.30 -17.01 -11.35
CA ALA A 371 4.57 -17.65 -11.00
C ALA A 371 5.71 -17.30 -11.96
N ASP A 372 5.38 -16.87 -13.18
CA ASP A 372 6.35 -16.42 -14.19
C ASP A 372 6.42 -14.88 -14.28
N ASP A 373 5.74 -14.15 -13.36
CA ASP A 373 5.65 -12.69 -13.35
C ASP A 373 6.73 -12.03 -12.46
N ASP A 374 7.92 -12.59 -12.49
CA ASP A 374 9.08 -11.97 -11.84
C ASP A 374 9.32 -10.56 -12.36
N VAL A 375 9.67 -9.63 -11.47
CA VAL A 375 9.91 -8.24 -11.84
C VAL A 375 11.15 -7.67 -11.16
N ILE A 376 11.93 -6.90 -11.93
CA ILE A 376 13.01 -6.05 -11.42
C ILE A 376 12.74 -4.63 -11.93
N SER A 377 12.47 -3.69 -11.04
CA SER A 377 12.13 -2.31 -11.36
C SER A 377 13.20 -1.35 -10.82
N LEU A 378 13.60 -0.41 -11.66
CA LEU A 378 14.50 0.68 -11.30
C LEU A 378 13.76 2.01 -11.47
N THR A 379 13.67 2.78 -10.39
CA THR A 379 12.99 4.08 -10.35
C THR A 379 13.98 5.18 -9.93
N ILE A 380 13.94 6.31 -10.62
CA ILE A 380 14.61 7.53 -10.18
C ILE A 380 13.54 8.51 -9.72
N ASN A 381 13.55 8.88 -8.45
CA ASN A 381 12.67 9.92 -7.93
C ASN A 381 13.38 11.28 -8.00
N MET A 382 12.76 12.27 -8.62
CA MET A 382 13.26 13.64 -8.74
C MET A 382 12.31 14.59 -8.01
N PHE A 383 12.83 15.38 -7.08
CA PHE A 383 12.09 16.26 -6.17
C PHE A 383 12.26 17.73 -6.58
N PHE A 384 11.14 18.51 -6.63
CA PHE A 384 11.11 19.91 -7.06
C PHE A 384 10.24 20.75 -6.13
#